data_31b8c91f4d456e1d2d4411831d9aa9c2
#
_entry.id   31b8c91f4d456e1d2d4411831d9aa9c2
#
_cell.length_a   1.000
_cell.length_b   1.000
_cell.length_c   1.000
_cell.angle_alpha   90.00
_cell.angle_beta   90.00
_cell.angle_gamma   90.00
#
_symmetry.space_group_name_H-M   'P 1'
#
loop_
_entity.id
_entity.type
_entity.pdbx_description
1 polymer ?
#
loop_
_entity_poly.entity_id
_entity_poly.type
_entity_poly.pdbx_seq_one_letter_code
_entity_poly.pdbx_strand_id
1 'polypeptide(L)'
;QRRARLERFHEKLGTLTFLDPACGCGNFLILAYRELRLLELDVLEALHPPHERNLVLDVSLLSRVDVDQFYGIEIAEFPARIAEAALWLVDHQMNMKLSEVFGKAFARLPLKKSAHIVHGNALLMDWREVIAPERLR
;
A
#
# COMPACT_ATOMS: atom_id res chain seq x y z
N GLN A 1 6.22 -23.35 13.45
CA GLN A 1 7.00 -23.04 12.22
C GLN A 1 6.16 -22.32 11.15
N ARG A 2 4.91 -22.74 10.85
CA ARG A 2 4.07 -22.10 9.82
C ARG A 2 3.74 -20.64 10.16
N ARG A 3 3.30 -20.36 11.40
CA ARG A 3 2.95 -19.01 11.87
C ARG A 3 4.14 -18.04 11.74
N ALA A 4 5.31 -18.43 12.21
CA ALA A 4 6.51 -17.60 12.11
C ALA A 4 6.95 -17.30 10.66
N ARG A 5 6.65 -18.23 9.72
CA ARG A 5 6.89 -17.99 8.28
C ARG A 5 5.92 -16.95 7.71
N LEU A 6 4.64 -17.03 8.10
CA LEU A 6 3.63 -16.06 7.69
C LEU A 6 3.91 -14.67 8.25
N GLU A 7 4.32 -14.58 9.53
CA GLU A 7 4.70 -13.31 10.15
C GLU A 7 5.88 -12.65 9.43
N ARG A 8 6.95 -13.41 9.14
CA ARG A 8 8.10 -12.89 8.35
C ARG A 8 7.69 -12.49 6.93
N PHE A 9 6.80 -13.24 6.31
CA PHE A 9 6.30 -12.89 4.99
C PHE A 9 5.47 -11.60 5.03
N HIS A 10 4.62 -11.45 6.04
CA HIS A 10 3.85 -10.23 6.26
C HIS A 10 4.77 -9.01 6.49
N GLU A 11 5.80 -9.16 7.32
CA GLU A 11 6.82 -8.12 7.50
C GLU A 11 7.49 -7.73 6.17
N LYS A 12 7.84 -8.71 5.36
CA LYS A 12 8.44 -8.47 4.05
C LYS A 12 7.51 -7.68 3.12
N LEU A 13 6.21 -7.95 3.11
CA LEU A 13 5.26 -7.19 2.30
C LEU A 13 5.31 -5.69 2.62
N GLY A 14 5.45 -5.33 3.89
CA GLY A 14 5.56 -3.94 4.34
C GLY A 14 6.88 -3.25 3.97
N THR A 15 7.90 -3.98 3.51
CA THR A 15 9.21 -3.42 3.12
C THR A 15 9.38 -3.25 1.62
N LEU A 16 8.49 -3.81 0.81
CA LEU A 16 8.55 -3.68 -0.65
C LEU A 16 8.29 -2.25 -1.09
N THR A 17 9.00 -1.82 -2.11
CA THR A 17 8.80 -0.52 -2.74
C THR A 17 8.59 -0.68 -4.25
N PHE A 18 7.75 0.17 -4.82
CA PHE A 18 7.36 0.12 -6.22
C PHE A 18 7.55 1.49 -6.84
N LEU A 19 8.20 1.54 -7.99
CA LEU A 19 8.37 2.76 -8.78
C LEU A 19 7.91 2.53 -10.20
N ASP A 20 7.00 3.36 -10.67
CA ASP A 20 6.61 3.48 -12.07
C ASP A 20 7.07 4.85 -12.61
N PRO A 21 8.10 4.90 -13.46
CA PRO A 21 8.66 6.16 -13.95
C PRO A 21 7.83 6.82 -15.07
N ALA A 22 6.71 6.23 -15.45
CA ALA A 22 5.77 6.76 -16.45
C ALA A 22 4.35 6.34 -16.06
N CYS A 23 3.93 6.71 -14.84
CA CYS A 23 2.77 6.11 -14.21
C CYS A 23 1.42 6.54 -14.81
N GLY A 24 1.36 7.62 -15.59
CA GLY A 24 0.09 8.12 -16.12
C GLY A 24 -0.90 8.40 -14.99
N CYS A 25 -2.14 7.92 -15.15
CA CYS A 25 -3.17 7.97 -14.11
C CYS A 25 -3.00 6.90 -13.01
N GLY A 26 -1.87 6.19 -12.98
CA GLY A 26 -1.53 5.25 -11.92
C GLY A 26 -2.10 3.84 -12.07
N ASN A 27 -2.54 3.42 -13.25
CA ASN A 27 -3.19 2.12 -13.45
C ASN A 27 -2.36 0.94 -12.94
N PHE A 28 -1.05 0.92 -13.25
CA PHE A 28 -0.15 -0.13 -12.77
C PHE A 28 -0.01 -0.10 -11.25
N LEU A 29 0.24 1.09 -10.69
CA LEU A 29 0.41 1.26 -9.23
C LEU A 29 -0.87 0.90 -8.47
N ILE A 30 -2.03 1.28 -8.98
CA ILE A 30 -3.34 0.95 -8.41
C ILE A 30 -3.53 -0.56 -8.35
N LEU A 31 -3.26 -1.25 -9.47
CA LEU A 31 -3.40 -2.70 -9.55
C LEU A 31 -2.42 -3.40 -8.60
N ALA A 32 -1.15 -3.00 -8.62
CA ALA A 32 -0.11 -3.56 -7.75
C ALA A 32 -0.45 -3.36 -6.26
N TYR A 33 -0.90 -2.17 -5.89
CA TYR A 33 -1.31 -1.87 -4.53
C TYR A 33 -2.50 -2.74 -4.09
N ARG A 34 -3.53 -2.82 -4.91
CA ARG A 34 -4.70 -3.65 -4.63
C ARG A 34 -4.33 -5.11 -4.41
N GLU A 35 -3.55 -5.69 -5.33
CA GLU A 35 -3.14 -7.09 -5.23
C GLU A 35 -2.26 -7.35 -4.00
N LEU A 36 -1.39 -6.41 -3.65
CA LEU A 36 -0.56 -6.51 -2.45
C LEU A 36 -1.41 -6.47 -1.17
N ARG A 37 -2.42 -5.61 -1.13
CA ARG A 37 -3.38 -5.54 -0.01
C ARG A 37 -4.26 -6.78 0.10
N LEU A 38 -4.68 -7.37 -1.02
CA LEU A 38 -5.41 -8.64 -1.03
C LEU A 38 -4.54 -9.78 -0.50
N LEU A 39 -3.28 -9.85 -0.94
CA LEU A 39 -2.34 -10.82 -0.43
C LEU A 39 -2.07 -10.64 1.07
N GLU A 40 -1.93 -9.41 1.54
CA GLU A 40 -1.84 -9.09 2.97
C GLU A 40 -3.06 -9.60 3.73
N LEU A 41 -4.26 -9.38 3.19
CA LEU A 41 -5.51 -9.85 3.80
C LEU A 41 -5.53 -11.36 3.97
N ASP A 42 -5.13 -12.12 2.93
CA ASP A 42 -5.04 -13.59 3.00
C ASP A 42 -4.06 -14.03 4.11
N VAL A 43 -2.94 -13.34 4.25
CA VAL A 43 -1.95 -13.62 5.32
C VAL A 43 -2.55 -13.32 6.69
N LEU A 44 -3.23 -12.19 6.85
CA LEU A 44 -3.86 -11.80 8.10
C LEU A 44 -4.98 -12.77 8.51
N GLU A 45 -5.78 -13.24 7.56
CA GLU A 45 -6.78 -14.27 7.81
C GLU A 45 -6.16 -15.60 8.28
N ALA A 46 -5.03 -15.97 7.70
CA ALA A 46 -4.30 -17.17 8.11
C ALA A 46 -3.63 -17.02 9.49
N LEU A 47 -3.21 -15.81 9.86
CA LEU A 47 -2.62 -15.49 11.18
C LEU A 47 -3.68 -15.33 12.28
N HIS A 48 -4.88 -14.88 11.92
CA HIS A 48 -5.99 -14.61 12.83
C HIS A 48 -7.23 -15.42 12.42
N PRO A 49 -7.34 -16.69 12.84
CA PRO A 49 -8.51 -17.49 12.57
C PRO A 49 -9.77 -16.87 13.17
N PRO A 50 -10.98 -17.18 12.67
CA PRO A 50 -12.22 -16.48 13.02
C PRO A 50 -12.47 -16.35 14.53
N HIS A 51 -12.12 -17.37 15.33
CA HIS A 51 -12.30 -17.37 16.79
C HIS A 51 -11.34 -16.43 17.53
N GLU A 52 -10.22 -16.02 16.89
CA GLU A 52 -9.24 -15.09 17.48
C GLU A 52 -9.46 -13.63 17.06
N ARG A 53 -10.26 -13.38 16.01
CA ARG A 53 -10.44 -12.02 15.45
C ARG A 53 -11.06 -11.04 16.43
N ASN A 54 -11.87 -11.51 17.35
CA ASN A 54 -12.46 -10.69 18.41
C ASN A 54 -11.44 -10.13 19.40
N LEU A 55 -10.26 -10.73 19.48
CA LEU A 55 -9.16 -10.29 20.34
C LEU A 55 -8.37 -9.12 19.73
N VAL A 56 -8.55 -8.85 18.46
CA VAL A 56 -7.92 -7.72 17.77
C VAL A 56 -8.63 -6.44 18.19
N LEU A 57 -7.95 -5.58 18.92
CA LEU A 57 -8.50 -4.31 19.41
C LEU A 57 -8.54 -3.24 18.34
N ASP A 58 -7.50 -3.15 17.52
CA ASP A 58 -7.36 -2.16 16.46
C ASP A 58 -6.87 -2.84 15.16
N VAL A 59 -7.77 -2.93 14.20
CA VAL A 59 -7.49 -3.54 12.88
C VAL A 59 -6.47 -2.73 12.08
N SER A 60 -6.42 -1.42 12.29
CA SER A 60 -5.49 -0.54 11.58
C SER A 60 -4.02 -0.87 11.88
N LEU A 61 -3.74 -1.44 13.05
CA LEU A 61 -2.38 -1.85 13.44
C LEU A 61 -1.93 -3.15 12.78
N LEU A 62 -2.85 -3.91 12.19
CA LEU A 62 -2.51 -5.15 11.50
C LEU A 62 -1.90 -4.91 10.12
N SER A 63 -2.33 -3.87 9.42
CA SER A 63 -1.87 -3.59 8.06
C SER A 63 -0.45 -3.02 8.05
N ARG A 64 0.43 -3.63 7.28
CA ARG A 64 1.82 -3.19 7.03
C ARG A 64 2.01 -2.62 5.64
N VAL A 65 1.14 -3.00 4.69
CA VAL A 65 1.15 -2.48 3.33
C VAL A 65 0.46 -1.13 3.29
N ASP A 66 1.15 -0.14 2.74
CA ASP A 66 0.68 1.25 2.71
C ASP A 66 1.00 1.92 1.37
N VAL A 67 0.24 2.96 1.05
CA VAL A 67 0.42 3.75 -0.18
C VAL A 67 1.78 4.44 -0.26
N ASP A 68 2.45 4.69 0.86
CA ASP A 68 3.79 5.31 0.90
C ASP A 68 4.92 4.40 0.39
N GLN A 69 4.61 3.13 0.07
CA GLN A 69 5.51 2.20 -0.61
C GLN A 69 5.50 2.39 -2.14
N PHE A 70 4.59 3.24 -2.66
CA PHE A 70 4.33 3.40 -4.07
C PHE A 70 4.79 4.77 -4.56
N TYR A 71 5.62 4.74 -5.59
CA TYR A 71 6.27 5.90 -6.19
C TYR A 71 5.92 5.95 -7.66
N GLY A 72 5.64 7.13 -8.18
CA GLY A 72 5.38 7.34 -9.59
C GLY A 72 5.98 8.64 -10.09
N ILE A 73 6.35 8.68 -11.35
CA ILE A 73 6.75 9.88 -12.06
C ILE A 73 5.84 10.02 -13.27
N GLU A 74 5.27 11.19 -13.45
CA GLU A 74 4.41 11.49 -14.61
C GLU A 74 4.74 12.89 -15.14
N ILE A 75 4.90 12.98 -16.46
CA ILE A 75 5.28 14.21 -17.14
C ILE A 75 4.14 15.23 -17.21
N ALA A 76 2.89 14.75 -17.17
CA ALA A 76 1.70 15.60 -17.17
C ALA A 76 1.14 15.76 -15.76
N GLU A 77 0.87 16.99 -15.37
CA GLU A 77 0.40 17.29 -14.00
C GLU A 77 -0.96 16.67 -13.68
N PHE A 78 -1.90 16.78 -14.60
CA PHE A 78 -3.27 16.29 -14.35
C PHE A 78 -3.35 14.77 -14.15
N PRO A 79 -2.74 13.92 -14.98
CA PRO A 79 -2.66 12.49 -14.71
C PRO A 79 -1.95 12.16 -13.39
N ALA A 80 -0.90 12.89 -13.02
CA ALA A 80 -0.21 12.70 -11.75
C ALA A 80 -1.16 12.91 -10.55
N ARG A 81 -2.00 13.95 -10.60
CA ARG A 81 -3.00 14.21 -9.53
C ARG A 81 -4.10 13.14 -9.51
N ILE A 82 -4.49 12.63 -10.68
CA ILE A 82 -5.44 11.50 -10.76
C ILE A 82 -4.83 10.26 -10.10
N ALA A 83 -3.56 9.95 -10.36
CA ALA A 83 -2.88 8.79 -9.76
C ALA A 83 -2.87 8.87 -8.23
N GLU A 84 -2.58 10.03 -7.65
CA GLU A 84 -2.62 10.23 -6.20
C GLU A 84 -4.02 9.98 -5.62
N ALA A 85 -5.04 10.58 -6.22
CA ALA A 85 -6.42 10.44 -5.78
C ALA A 85 -6.91 8.98 -5.92
N ALA A 86 -6.55 8.32 -7.01
CA ALA A 86 -6.94 6.94 -7.27
C ALA A 86 -6.28 5.96 -6.28
N LEU A 87 -5.00 6.13 -5.96
CA LEU A 87 -4.32 5.32 -4.95
C LEU A 87 -4.93 5.51 -3.57
N TRP A 88 -5.27 6.74 -3.20
CA TRP A 88 -5.98 7.02 -1.97
C TRP A 88 -7.36 6.32 -1.91
N LEU A 89 -8.10 6.35 -3.01
CA LEU A 89 -9.41 5.71 -3.09
C LEU A 89 -9.31 4.18 -2.94
N VAL A 90 -8.32 3.56 -3.58
CA VAL A 90 -8.07 2.12 -3.46
C VAL A 90 -7.62 1.75 -2.03
N ASP A 91 -6.79 2.58 -1.40
CA ASP A 91 -6.43 2.41 0.01
C ASP A 91 -7.68 2.38 0.90
N HIS A 92 -8.58 3.33 0.72
CA HIS A 92 -9.84 3.37 1.45
C HIS A 92 -10.69 2.10 1.22
N GLN A 93 -10.84 1.68 -0.03
CA GLN A 93 -11.58 0.45 -0.37
C GLN A 93 -10.98 -0.79 0.31
N MET A 94 -9.66 -0.91 0.33
CA MET A 94 -8.99 -2.04 0.97
C MET A 94 -9.07 -2.01 2.49
N ASN A 95 -9.06 -0.81 3.08
CA ASN A 95 -9.29 -0.63 4.51
C ASN A 95 -10.71 -1.04 4.92
N MET A 96 -11.70 -0.70 4.11
CA MET A 96 -13.08 -1.16 4.31
C MET A 96 -13.19 -2.69 4.22
N LYS A 97 -12.53 -3.30 3.26
CA LYS A 97 -12.52 -4.76 3.10
C LYS A 97 -11.90 -5.47 4.30
N LEU A 98 -10.79 -4.95 4.81
CA LEU A 98 -10.16 -5.44 6.03
C LEU A 98 -11.09 -5.31 7.25
N SER A 99 -11.79 -4.18 7.37
CA SER A 99 -12.79 -3.94 8.41
C SER A 99 -13.92 -4.96 8.38
N GLU A 100 -14.44 -5.27 7.20
CA GLU A 100 -15.50 -6.26 7.02
C GLU A 100 -15.06 -7.66 7.47
N VAL A 101 -13.86 -8.09 7.09
CA VAL A 101 -13.33 -9.41 7.43
C VAL A 101 -13.12 -9.56 8.93
N PHE A 102 -12.66 -8.52 9.62
CA PHE A 102 -12.43 -8.53 11.07
C PHE A 102 -13.64 -8.08 11.90
N GLY A 103 -14.72 -7.60 11.25
CA GLY A 103 -15.92 -7.11 11.92
C GLY A 103 -15.69 -5.87 12.78
N LYS A 104 -14.69 -5.04 12.45
CA LYS A 104 -14.29 -3.85 13.23
C LYS A 104 -14.02 -2.66 12.31
N ALA A 105 -14.35 -1.46 12.80
CA ALA A 105 -14.07 -0.23 12.06
C ALA A 105 -12.56 0.00 11.91
N PHE A 106 -12.16 0.40 10.71
CA PHE A 106 -10.79 0.79 10.41
C PHE A 106 -10.62 2.28 10.71
N ALA A 107 -9.90 2.60 11.79
CA ALA A 107 -9.77 3.96 12.31
C ALA A 107 -8.63 4.78 11.64
N ARG A 108 -8.13 4.36 10.47
CA ARG A 108 -7.04 5.07 9.78
C ARG A 108 -7.58 6.31 9.08
N LEU A 109 -7.15 7.47 9.54
CA LEU A 109 -7.39 8.72 8.83
C LEU A 109 -6.56 8.74 7.54
N PRO A 110 -7.18 8.98 6.38
CA PRO A 110 -6.53 8.88 5.08
C PRO A 110 -5.45 9.92 4.81
N LEU A 111 -5.30 10.91 5.69
CA LEU A 111 -4.44 12.07 5.48
C LEU A 111 -3.00 11.93 5.97
N LYS A 112 -2.62 10.80 6.60
CA LYS A 112 -1.29 10.66 7.21
C LYS A 112 -0.21 10.16 6.26
N LYS A 113 -0.58 9.45 5.20
CA LYS A 113 0.35 8.89 4.23
C LYS A 113 -0.25 9.00 2.83
N SER A 114 0.54 9.37 1.87
CA SER A 114 0.16 9.45 0.46
C SER A 114 1.17 8.71 -0.39
N ALA A 115 0.74 8.29 -1.58
CA ALA A 115 1.65 7.81 -2.59
C ALA A 115 2.58 8.95 -3.04
N HIS A 116 3.82 8.60 -3.37
CA HIS A 116 4.82 9.57 -3.81
C HIS A 116 4.76 9.73 -5.33
N ILE A 117 3.80 10.51 -5.82
CA ILE A 117 3.65 10.80 -7.24
C ILE A 117 4.27 12.16 -7.56
N VAL A 118 5.29 12.16 -8.38
CA VAL A 118 6.03 13.35 -8.77
C VAL A 118 5.66 13.77 -10.19
N HIS A 119 5.31 15.04 -10.35
CA HIS A 119 5.15 15.65 -11.68
C HIS A 119 6.55 16.03 -12.22
N GLY A 120 6.97 15.38 -13.30
CA GLY A 120 8.28 15.65 -13.91
C GLY A 120 8.59 14.70 -15.05
N ASN A 121 9.70 14.99 -15.74
CA ASN A 121 10.21 14.15 -16.80
C ASN A 121 11.24 13.16 -16.24
N ALA A 122 10.88 11.89 -16.17
CA ALA A 122 11.71 10.83 -15.61
C ALA A 122 13.08 10.67 -16.33
N LEU A 123 13.18 11.10 -17.59
CA LEU A 123 14.42 11.05 -18.36
C LEU A 123 15.41 12.17 -18.00
N LEU A 124 14.91 13.23 -17.34
CA LEU A 124 15.70 14.43 -17.01
C LEU A 124 15.93 14.62 -15.51
N MET A 125 15.40 13.72 -14.68
CA MET A 125 15.51 13.83 -13.23
C MET A 125 16.29 12.66 -12.59
N ASP A 126 16.86 12.91 -11.44
CA ASP A 126 17.50 11.86 -10.65
C ASP A 126 16.44 11.10 -9.84
N TRP A 127 16.24 9.83 -10.13
CA TRP A 127 15.24 8.99 -9.45
C TRP A 127 15.55 8.78 -7.97
N ARG A 128 16.81 9.01 -7.54
CA ARG A 128 17.19 8.98 -6.12
C ARG A 128 16.55 10.12 -5.31
N GLU A 129 16.11 11.18 -5.98
CA GLU A 129 15.33 12.25 -5.36
C GLU A 129 13.86 11.85 -5.15
N VAL A 130 13.36 10.90 -5.94
CA VAL A 130 11.99 10.38 -5.83
C VAL A 130 11.92 9.27 -4.79
N ILE A 131 12.87 8.33 -4.86
CA ILE A 131 12.95 7.20 -3.94
C ILE A 131 14.36 7.11 -3.36
N ALA A 132 14.48 7.31 -2.07
CA ALA A 132 15.78 7.24 -1.40
C ALA A 132 16.39 5.84 -1.53
N PRO A 133 17.71 5.73 -1.84
CA PRO A 133 18.39 4.45 -2.04
C PRO A 133 18.22 3.47 -0.87
N GLU A 134 18.10 3.98 0.35
CA GLU A 134 17.90 3.20 1.57
C GLU A 134 16.55 2.46 1.60
N ARG A 135 15.59 2.90 0.78
CA ARG A 135 14.27 2.25 0.63
C ARG A 135 14.26 1.17 -0.45
N LEU A 136 15.30 1.10 -1.27
CA LEU A 136 15.49 0.07 -2.28
C LEU A 136 16.17 -1.13 -1.64
N ARG A 137 15.39 -2.04 -1.08
CA ARG A 137 15.89 -3.28 -0.44
C ARG A 137 15.45 -4.51 -1.21
#